data_a6ad1340dcd88e2aec877c9a1a5e1f60
#
_entry.id   a6ad1340dcd88e2aec877c9a1a5e1f60
#
_cell.length_a   1.000
_cell.length_b   1.000
_cell.length_c   1.000
_cell.angle_alpha   90.00
_cell.angle_beta   90.00
_cell.angle_gamma   90.00
#
_symmetry.space_group_name_H-M   'P 1'
#
loop_
_entity.id
_entity.type
_entity.pdbx_description
1 polymer ?
#
loop_
_entity_poly.entity_id
_entity_poly.type
_entity_poly.pdbx_seq_one_letter_code
_entity_poly.pdbx_strand_id
1 'polypeptide(L)'
;LIPEIKSTDEVGKLAKSFRFMEKALKKHIQQIQDISKLPGENPNPVIRARRNGDILYANKAATTVLVDWVIDLESNLPVIFHEPIETALSLEENQEMEVGHLDKIFTFELMPVIESGYVNIYGRDITKRREAEKELEKLTIEKNRIENEVKLATLVQEGFLPEETPVTPSFVFAAKTAPAKFVGGDFYDFIELEEDKLGIILGDVSGKGVSAALYMARLMSDFRYVAMQNSQPKKVISQVNNIATLRSRKGMFATAVFLLLDTKDKKMMVCNAGHHSMLIRREEGEILEKGRAGGIPLGIAENVVYEEEEIQLYSGDVVFLFSDGVIEPVNDQSEQFGMD
;
A
#
# COMPACT_ATOMS: atom_id res chain seq x y z
N LEU A 1 53.02 40.12 31.42
CA LEU A 1 54.07 39.38 30.69
C LEU A 1 55.29 39.30 31.60
N ILE A 2 55.66 38.13 32.10
CA ILE A 2 56.85 37.88 32.89
C ILE A 2 58.04 37.94 31.93
N PRO A 3 59.05 38.80 32.16
CA PRO A 3 60.17 38.96 31.26
C PRO A 3 60.99 37.65 31.17
N GLU A 4 61.66 37.46 30.05
CA GLU A 4 62.50 36.27 29.81
C GLU A 4 63.79 36.35 30.62
N ILE A 5 63.80 35.69 31.78
CA ILE A 5 64.96 35.64 32.66
C ILE A 5 65.81 34.47 32.17
N LYS A 6 66.96 34.77 31.57
CA LYS A 6 67.98 33.81 31.11
C LYS A 6 68.94 33.46 32.22
N SER A 7 68.50 32.94 33.34
CA SER A 7 69.31 32.46 34.42
C SER A 7 69.16 30.95 34.57
N THR A 8 70.22 30.24 34.91
CA THR A 8 70.23 28.80 35.18
C THR A 8 70.19 28.47 36.68
N ASP A 9 70.11 29.51 37.51
CA ASP A 9 69.99 29.40 38.95
C ASP A 9 68.55 29.17 39.42
N GLU A 10 68.30 29.22 40.71
CA GLU A 10 67.01 29.01 41.33
C GLU A 10 65.96 29.99 40.85
N VAL A 11 66.39 31.24 40.55
CA VAL A 11 65.49 32.30 40.01
C VAL A 11 65.04 31.96 38.60
N GLY A 12 65.90 31.40 37.75
CA GLY A 12 65.60 30.93 36.42
C GLY A 12 64.64 29.74 36.44
N LYS A 13 64.81 28.81 37.38
CA LYS A 13 63.86 27.65 37.56
C LYS A 13 62.51 28.14 38.02
N LEU A 14 62.45 29.10 38.96
CA LEU A 14 61.23 29.68 39.44
C LEU A 14 60.47 30.41 38.31
N ALA A 15 61.16 31.21 37.50
CA ALA A 15 60.59 31.93 36.36
C ALA A 15 60.03 30.99 35.29
N LYS A 16 60.67 29.81 35.06
CA LYS A 16 60.15 28.75 34.17
C LYS A 16 58.85 28.13 34.72
N SER A 17 58.82 27.83 36.01
CA SER A 17 57.63 27.25 36.67
C SER A 17 56.44 28.25 36.64
N PHE A 18 56.69 29.55 36.89
CA PHE A 18 55.66 30.56 36.77
C PHE A 18 55.12 30.71 35.35
N ARG A 19 55.96 30.67 34.34
CA ARG A 19 55.51 30.71 32.93
C ARG A 19 54.67 29.49 32.54
N PHE A 20 55.09 28.32 33.02
CA PHE A 20 54.32 27.11 32.82
C PHE A 20 52.92 27.20 33.48
N MET A 21 52.88 27.69 34.72
CA MET A 21 51.62 27.89 35.45
C MET A 21 50.73 28.94 34.76
N GLU A 22 51.31 30.06 34.31
CA GLU A 22 50.53 31.09 33.54
C GLU A 22 49.95 30.54 32.27
N LYS A 23 50.75 29.74 31.51
CA LYS A 23 50.29 29.09 30.28
C LYS A 23 49.20 28.06 30.56
N ALA A 24 49.35 27.26 31.61
CA ALA A 24 48.35 26.27 32.04
C ALA A 24 47.04 26.97 32.48
N LEU A 25 47.15 28.04 33.26
CA LEU A 25 46.00 28.82 33.71
C LEU A 25 45.25 29.46 32.54
N LYS A 26 45.97 30.09 31.62
CA LYS A 26 45.35 30.63 30.37
C LYS A 26 44.64 29.56 29.57
N LYS A 27 45.22 28.39 29.42
CA LYS A 27 44.60 27.26 28.74
C LYS A 27 43.34 26.77 29.44
N HIS A 28 43.37 26.68 30.78
CA HIS A 28 42.16 26.31 31.55
C HIS A 28 41.07 27.34 31.47
N ILE A 29 41.40 28.65 31.58
CA ILE A 29 40.44 29.74 31.43
C ILE A 29 39.79 29.67 30.03
N GLN A 30 40.58 29.46 28.97
CA GLN A 30 40.03 29.36 27.63
C GLN A 30 39.13 28.14 27.48
N GLN A 31 39.49 26.98 28.03
CA GLN A 31 38.66 25.76 28.03
C GLN A 31 37.34 25.98 28.76
N ILE A 32 37.39 26.64 29.95
CA ILE A 32 36.17 26.98 30.69
C ILE A 32 35.29 27.94 29.89
N GLN A 33 35.85 28.93 29.23
CA GLN A 33 35.10 29.85 28.38
C GLN A 33 34.47 29.19 27.18
N ASP A 34 35.18 28.26 26.53
CA ASP A 34 34.65 27.52 25.36
C ASP A 34 33.54 26.55 25.79
N ILE A 35 33.67 25.85 26.92
CA ILE A 35 32.62 24.99 27.46
C ILE A 35 31.39 25.80 27.88
N SER A 36 31.59 27.01 28.48
CA SER A 36 30.50 27.86 28.91
C SER A 36 29.63 28.44 27.76
N LYS A 37 30.15 28.44 26.53
CA LYS A 37 29.40 28.86 25.34
C LYS A 37 28.46 27.79 24.78
N LEU A 38 28.76 26.51 25.03
CA LEU A 38 28.00 25.39 24.42
C LEU A 38 26.48 25.45 24.63
N PRO A 39 25.96 25.74 25.83
CA PRO A 39 24.52 25.90 26.01
C PRO A 39 23.94 27.10 25.26
N GLY A 40 24.71 28.21 25.15
CA GLY A 40 24.32 29.42 24.43
C GLY A 40 24.23 29.28 22.93
N GLU A 41 25.03 28.37 22.34
CA GLU A 41 25.10 28.11 20.92
C GLU A 41 24.08 26.99 20.49
N ASN A 42 23.42 26.36 21.47
CA ASN A 42 22.40 25.35 21.17
C ASN A 42 21.19 25.99 20.47
N PRO A 43 20.80 25.54 19.25
CA PRO A 43 19.64 26.09 18.55
C PRO A 43 18.30 25.74 19.22
N ASN A 44 18.29 24.78 20.12
CA ASN A 44 17.13 24.38 20.90
C ASN A 44 17.06 25.12 22.23
N PRO A 45 15.85 25.30 22.80
CA PRO A 45 15.69 25.89 24.13
C PRO A 45 16.46 25.10 25.21
N VAL A 46 17.29 25.79 25.97
CA VAL A 46 17.96 25.25 27.17
C VAL A 46 17.70 26.20 28.33
N ILE A 47 17.08 25.66 29.38
CA ILE A 47 16.69 26.41 30.57
C ILE A 47 17.24 25.67 31.80
N ARG A 48 17.62 26.40 32.81
CA ARG A 48 17.88 25.88 34.15
C ARG A 48 16.98 26.60 35.13
N ALA A 49 16.24 25.87 35.93
CA ALA A 49 15.29 26.43 36.87
C ALA A 49 15.39 25.80 38.25
N ARG A 50 15.07 26.53 39.28
CA ARG A 50 14.91 26.06 40.66
C ARG A 50 13.56 25.32 40.81
N ARG A 51 13.40 24.65 41.95
CA ARG A 51 12.15 23.95 42.36
C ARG A 51 10.92 24.89 42.31
N ASN A 52 11.09 26.15 42.71
CA ASN A 52 10.02 27.14 42.70
C ASN A 52 9.75 27.80 41.33
N GLY A 53 10.42 27.31 40.26
CA GLY A 53 10.28 27.82 38.90
C GLY A 53 11.17 29.02 38.55
N ASP A 54 11.99 29.54 39.48
CA ASP A 54 12.93 30.64 39.21
C ASP A 54 13.93 30.24 38.12
N ILE A 55 14.07 31.05 37.08
CA ILE A 55 14.99 30.82 35.98
C ILE A 55 16.42 31.19 36.40
N LEU A 56 17.31 30.22 36.45
CA LEU A 56 18.75 30.43 36.72
C LEU A 56 19.54 30.70 35.44
N TYR A 57 19.10 30.16 34.34
CA TYR A 57 19.73 30.30 33.01
C TYR A 57 18.71 30.01 31.91
N ALA A 58 18.78 30.80 30.85
CA ALA A 58 18.07 30.51 29.58
C ALA A 58 18.96 30.91 28.41
N ASN A 59 19.10 30.04 27.42
CA ASN A 59 19.82 30.40 26.20
C ASN A 59 18.94 31.26 25.28
N LYS A 60 19.53 31.75 24.18
CA LYS A 60 18.82 32.63 23.23
C LYS A 60 17.55 31.97 22.66
N ALA A 61 17.60 30.67 22.35
CA ALA A 61 16.45 29.93 21.82
C ALA A 61 15.33 29.84 22.89
N ALA A 62 15.67 29.52 24.13
CA ALA A 62 14.73 29.51 25.24
C ALA A 62 14.10 30.87 25.49
N THR A 63 14.90 31.93 25.48
CA THR A 63 14.44 33.31 25.65
C THR A 63 13.38 33.68 24.61
N THR A 64 13.61 33.31 23.33
CA THR A 64 12.64 33.54 22.24
C THR A 64 11.31 32.86 22.53
N VAL A 65 11.34 31.58 22.91
CA VAL A 65 10.13 30.80 23.21
C VAL A 65 9.41 31.35 24.44
N LEU A 66 10.15 31.73 25.50
CA LEU A 66 9.58 32.27 26.74
C LEU A 66 8.95 33.66 26.52
N VAL A 67 9.54 34.53 25.69
CA VAL A 67 8.97 35.85 25.34
C VAL A 67 7.67 35.66 24.55
N ASP A 68 7.61 34.75 23.63
CA ASP A 68 6.38 34.41 22.90
C ASP A 68 5.26 33.94 23.86
N TRP A 69 5.61 33.40 25.01
CA TRP A 69 4.66 33.00 26.08
C TRP A 69 4.28 34.15 27.03
N VAL A 70 4.67 35.40 26.72
CA VAL A 70 4.35 36.60 27.51
C VAL A 70 4.94 36.52 28.93
N ILE A 71 6.16 36.03 29.04
CA ILE A 71 6.86 35.90 30.33
C ILE A 71 7.95 36.96 30.42
N ASP A 72 7.93 37.73 31.52
CA ASP A 72 9.05 38.57 31.90
C ASP A 72 10.22 37.68 32.32
N LEU A 73 11.35 37.79 31.63
CA LEU A 73 12.56 36.94 31.83
C LEU A 73 13.19 37.10 33.22
N GLU A 74 12.76 38.09 34.01
CA GLU A 74 13.18 38.30 35.41
C GLU A 74 12.32 37.51 36.40
N SER A 75 11.33 36.75 35.95
CA SER A 75 10.37 36.02 36.76
C SER A 75 10.36 34.50 36.48
N ASN A 76 9.44 33.80 37.07
CA ASN A 76 9.29 32.35 37.06
C ASN A 76 8.91 31.78 35.69
N LEU A 77 9.24 30.50 35.48
CA LEU A 77 8.67 29.67 34.40
C LEU A 77 7.14 29.64 34.48
N PRO A 78 6.46 29.40 33.35
CA PRO A 78 5.01 29.17 33.31
C PRO A 78 4.57 28.11 34.32
N VAL A 79 3.37 28.29 34.89
CA VAL A 79 2.79 27.36 35.89
C VAL A 79 2.78 25.92 35.40
N ILE A 80 2.66 25.72 34.09
CA ILE A 80 2.67 24.38 33.44
C ILE A 80 3.98 23.58 33.71
N PHE A 81 5.09 24.27 34.01
CA PHE A 81 6.36 23.62 34.35
C PHE A 81 6.52 23.29 35.85
N HIS A 82 5.70 23.86 36.73
CA HIS A 82 5.90 23.75 38.17
C HIS A 82 5.71 22.30 38.65
N GLU A 83 4.63 21.63 38.26
CA GLU A 83 4.38 20.24 38.62
C GLU A 83 5.44 19.26 38.03
N PRO A 84 5.83 19.35 36.75
CA PRO A 84 6.93 18.54 36.20
C PRO A 84 8.27 18.76 36.88
N ILE A 85 8.60 20.00 37.25
CA ILE A 85 9.83 20.33 38.04
C ILE A 85 9.79 19.68 39.40
N GLU A 86 8.67 19.82 40.12
CA GLU A 86 8.49 19.23 41.44
C GLU A 86 8.59 17.71 41.39
N THR A 87 7.94 17.10 40.40
CA THR A 87 7.96 15.64 40.18
C THR A 87 9.38 15.18 39.85
N ALA A 88 10.09 15.82 38.94
CA ALA A 88 11.46 15.47 38.59
C ALA A 88 12.39 15.50 39.82
N LEU A 89 12.31 16.54 40.64
CA LEU A 89 13.16 16.71 41.83
C LEU A 89 12.76 15.78 42.98
N SER A 90 11.50 15.41 43.07
CA SER A 90 11.00 14.57 44.18
C SER A 90 11.17 13.08 43.90
N LEU A 91 11.01 12.65 42.65
CA LEU A 91 11.23 11.28 42.22
C LEU A 91 12.66 10.98 41.77
N GLU A 92 13.49 12.00 41.61
CA GLU A 92 14.87 11.94 41.09
C GLU A 92 14.92 11.34 39.67
N GLU A 93 13.85 11.50 38.88
CA GLU A 93 13.69 10.96 37.54
C GLU A 93 13.46 12.06 36.49
N ASN A 94 13.91 11.80 35.27
CA ASN A 94 13.62 12.68 34.12
C ASN A 94 12.11 12.72 33.88
N GLN A 95 11.60 13.92 33.58
CA GLN A 95 10.22 14.12 33.16
C GLN A 95 10.21 14.63 31.72
N GLU A 96 9.19 14.25 30.96
CA GLU A 96 8.95 14.75 29.62
C GLU A 96 7.54 15.34 29.54
N MET A 97 7.43 16.49 28.88
CA MET A 97 6.15 17.15 28.64
C MET A 97 6.08 17.74 27.24
N GLU A 98 4.89 17.70 26.64
CA GLU A 98 4.61 18.41 25.40
C GLU A 98 3.77 19.66 25.66
N VAL A 99 4.14 20.75 25.02
CA VAL A 99 3.44 22.03 25.14
C VAL A 99 3.17 22.59 23.76
N GLY A 100 1.89 22.81 23.47
CA GLY A 100 1.46 23.56 22.29
C GLY A 100 1.40 25.05 22.61
N HIS A 101 2.03 25.86 21.78
CA HIS A 101 1.93 27.31 21.86
C HIS A 101 1.88 27.93 20.47
N LEU A 102 0.84 28.74 20.19
CA LEU A 102 0.53 29.25 18.87
C LEU A 102 0.47 28.08 17.86
N ASP A 103 1.25 28.12 16.81
CA ASP A 103 1.34 27.13 15.74
C ASP A 103 2.47 26.12 15.95
N LYS A 104 3.11 26.14 17.13
CA LYS A 104 4.25 25.28 17.45
C LYS A 104 3.93 24.29 18.56
N ILE A 105 4.55 23.14 18.48
CA ILE A 105 4.51 22.09 19.50
C ILE A 105 5.95 21.83 19.92
N PHE A 106 6.21 22.01 21.21
CA PHE A 106 7.51 21.71 21.82
C PHE A 106 7.39 20.49 22.71
N THR A 107 8.40 19.63 22.70
CA THR A 107 8.65 18.69 23.78
C THR A 107 9.74 19.27 24.68
N PHE A 108 9.57 19.14 25.99
CA PHE A 108 10.56 19.54 26.99
C PHE A 108 10.93 18.33 27.83
N GLU A 109 12.23 18.06 27.91
CA GLU A 109 12.81 17.06 28.81
C GLU A 109 13.40 17.77 30.02
N LEU A 110 12.93 17.40 31.22
CA LEU A 110 13.34 17.95 32.49
C LEU A 110 14.26 16.99 33.21
N MET A 111 15.51 17.35 33.37
CA MET A 111 16.55 16.54 34.00
C MET A 111 16.93 17.11 35.36
N PRO A 112 16.59 16.45 36.49
CA PRO A 112 16.90 16.96 37.82
C PRO A 112 18.40 16.82 38.12
N VAL A 113 18.94 17.84 38.82
CA VAL A 113 20.29 17.86 39.39
C VAL A 113 20.16 17.97 40.91
N ILE A 114 20.07 16.81 41.53
CA ILE A 114 19.66 16.70 42.96
C ILE A 114 20.58 17.38 43.90
N GLU A 115 21.92 17.20 43.76
CA GLU A 115 22.92 17.82 44.59
C GLU A 115 22.84 19.34 44.62
N SER A 116 22.35 19.94 43.56
CA SER A 116 22.29 21.40 43.38
C SER A 116 20.87 21.97 43.49
N GLY A 117 19.84 21.12 43.60
CA GLY A 117 18.45 21.51 43.79
C GLY A 117 17.81 22.28 42.63
N TYR A 118 18.24 22.00 41.38
CA TYR A 118 17.68 22.61 40.18
C TYR A 118 17.38 21.54 39.08
N VAL A 119 16.66 21.97 38.05
CA VAL A 119 16.35 21.12 36.89
C VAL A 119 16.95 21.77 35.63
N ASN A 120 17.59 21.00 34.77
CA ASN A 120 17.90 21.38 33.40
C ASN A 120 16.74 20.98 32.51
N ILE A 121 16.27 21.90 31.68
CA ILE A 121 15.12 21.71 30.77
C ILE A 121 15.61 21.88 29.33
N TYR A 122 15.41 20.87 28.52
CA TYR A 122 15.80 20.86 27.11
C TYR A 122 14.54 20.84 26.26
N GLY A 123 14.29 21.92 25.51
CA GLY A 123 13.15 21.99 24.59
C GLY A 123 13.52 21.55 23.20
N ARG A 124 12.56 21.01 22.48
CA ARG A 124 12.66 20.68 21.05
C ARG A 124 11.37 21.01 20.34
N ASP A 125 11.46 21.75 19.22
CA ASP A 125 10.32 21.97 18.34
C ASP A 125 10.03 20.68 17.57
N ILE A 126 8.85 20.10 17.79
CA ILE A 126 8.37 18.86 17.17
C ILE A 126 7.18 19.10 16.24
N THR A 127 6.88 20.35 15.89
CA THR A 127 5.72 20.73 15.08
C THR A 127 5.65 19.94 13.78
N LYS A 128 6.72 20.00 12.98
CA LYS A 128 6.79 19.29 11.70
C LYS A 128 6.65 17.78 11.84
N ARG A 129 7.21 17.22 12.92
CA ARG A 129 7.08 15.78 13.19
C ARG A 129 5.62 15.42 13.49
N ARG A 130 4.95 16.18 14.34
CA ARG A 130 3.54 15.97 14.70
C ARG A 130 2.59 16.17 13.51
N GLU A 131 2.86 17.15 12.65
CA GLU A 131 2.11 17.33 11.41
C GLU A 131 2.26 16.13 10.47
N ALA A 132 3.50 15.65 10.30
CA ALA A 132 3.75 14.47 9.47
C ALA A 132 3.12 13.19 10.05
N GLU A 133 3.15 13.00 11.37
CA GLU A 133 2.51 11.87 12.05
C GLU A 133 0.98 11.90 11.83
N LYS A 134 0.33 13.05 12.02
CA LYS A 134 -1.11 13.24 11.77
C LYS A 134 -1.50 13.01 10.31
N GLU A 135 -0.68 13.47 9.38
CA GLU A 135 -0.95 13.26 7.94
C GLU A 135 -0.81 11.78 7.57
N LEU A 136 0.21 11.11 8.10
CA LEU A 136 0.39 9.66 7.89
C LEU A 136 -0.78 8.86 8.47
N GLU A 137 -1.28 9.24 9.65
CA GLU A 137 -2.45 8.60 10.26
C GLU A 137 -3.69 8.74 9.38
N LYS A 138 -3.97 9.95 8.86
CA LYS A 138 -5.09 10.19 7.93
C LYS A 138 -4.98 9.35 6.66
N LEU A 139 -3.79 9.33 6.06
CA LEU A 139 -3.55 8.53 4.85
C LEU A 139 -3.72 7.03 5.11
N THR A 140 -3.32 6.56 6.29
CA THR A 140 -3.48 5.16 6.69
C THR A 140 -4.96 4.80 6.86
N ILE A 141 -5.74 5.66 7.50
CA ILE A 141 -7.20 5.46 7.67
C ILE A 141 -7.88 5.43 6.30
N GLU A 142 -7.58 6.36 5.41
CA GLU A 142 -8.18 6.42 4.08
C GLU A 142 -7.78 5.20 3.22
N LYS A 143 -6.51 4.79 3.27
CA LYS A 143 -6.04 3.57 2.62
C LYS A 143 -6.83 2.33 3.08
N ASN A 144 -6.97 2.15 4.39
CA ASN A 144 -7.71 1.02 4.96
C ASN A 144 -9.19 1.03 4.55
N ARG A 145 -9.79 2.21 4.46
CA ARG A 145 -11.16 2.38 3.98
C ARG A 145 -11.30 1.91 2.53
N ILE A 146 -10.42 2.39 1.64
CA ILE A 146 -10.42 2.00 0.23
C ILE A 146 -10.19 0.49 0.07
N GLU A 147 -9.24 -0.09 0.83
CA GLU A 147 -8.99 -1.53 0.80
C GLU A 147 -10.22 -2.35 1.23
N ASN A 148 -10.96 -1.90 2.22
CA ASN A 148 -12.19 -2.56 2.65
C ASN A 148 -13.31 -2.43 1.61
N GLU A 149 -13.49 -1.28 0.98
CA GLU A 149 -14.46 -1.09 -0.10
C GLU A 149 -14.14 -2.02 -1.30
N VAL A 150 -12.85 -2.17 -1.64
CA VAL A 150 -12.41 -3.08 -2.72
C VAL A 150 -12.64 -4.54 -2.34
N LYS A 151 -12.39 -4.95 -1.10
CA LYS A 151 -12.71 -6.31 -0.62
C LYS A 151 -14.20 -6.62 -0.71
N LEU A 152 -15.05 -5.68 -0.35
CA LEU A 152 -16.50 -5.85 -0.51
C LEU A 152 -16.89 -6.01 -1.99
N ALA A 153 -16.29 -5.24 -2.88
CA ALA A 153 -16.51 -5.39 -4.32
C ALA A 153 -16.08 -6.78 -4.83
N THR A 154 -14.98 -7.35 -4.29
CA THR A 154 -14.56 -8.72 -4.59
C THR A 154 -15.62 -9.75 -4.21
N LEU A 155 -16.13 -9.67 -2.99
CA LEU A 155 -17.18 -10.59 -2.52
C LEU A 155 -18.45 -10.52 -3.38
N VAL A 156 -18.84 -9.30 -3.80
CA VAL A 156 -19.97 -9.11 -4.71
C VAL A 156 -19.68 -9.72 -6.08
N GLN A 157 -18.46 -9.57 -6.60
CA GLN A 157 -18.05 -10.14 -7.89
C GLN A 157 -18.04 -11.67 -7.85
N GLU A 158 -17.50 -12.26 -6.80
CA GLU A 158 -17.49 -13.73 -6.61
C GLU A 158 -18.92 -14.30 -6.62
N GLY A 159 -19.90 -13.56 -6.09
CA GLY A 159 -21.30 -13.96 -6.13
C GLY A 159 -21.95 -13.95 -7.54
N PHE A 160 -21.29 -13.41 -8.57
CA PHE A 160 -21.76 -13.56 -9.97
C PHE A 160 -21.29 -14.89 -10.59
N LEU A 161 -20.16 -15.44 -10.13
CA LEU A 161 -19.63 -16.70 -10.62
C LEU A 161 -20.42 -17.87 -10.04
N PRO A 162 -20.52 -19.02 -10.77
CA PRO A 162 -21.19 -20.20 -10.23
C PRO A 162 -20.47 -20.73 -8.98
N GLU A 163 -21.22 -20.95 -7.92
CA GLU A 163 -20.69 -21.56 -6.68
C GLU A 163 -20.41 -23.04 -6.85
N GLU A 164 -21.23 -23.73 -7.68
CA GLU A 164 -21.14 -25.15 -7.93
C GLU A 164 -21.05 -25.41 -9.42
N THR A 165 -20.43 -26.54 -9.79
CA THR A 165 -20.40 -27.01 -11.17
C THR A 165 -21.61 -27.91 -11.45
N PRO A 166 -22.12 -27.97 -12.70
CA PRO A 166 -23.26 -28.79 -13.06
C PRO A 166 -22.99 -30.28 -12.79
N VAL A 167 -24.02 -30.97 -12.36
CA VAL A 167 -23.98 -32.43 -12.17
C VAL A 167 -24.67 -33.11 -13.33
N THR A 168 -23.92 -33.87 -14.12
CA THR A 168 -24.49 -34.64 -15.25
C THR A 168 -24.04 -36.11 -15.21
N PRO A 169 -24.80 -37.01 -15.77
CA PRO A 169 -24.43 -38.44 -15.75
C PRO A 169 -23.16 -38.79 -16.56
N SER A 170 -22.83 -37.97 -17.57
CA SER A 170 -21.80 -38.30 -18.56
C SER A 170 -20.57 -37.40 -18.52
N PHE A 171 -20.64 -36.26 -17.77
CA PHE A 171 -19.54 -35.27 -17.71
C PHE A 171 -19.28 -34.87 -16.28
N VAL A 172 -18.00 -34.60 -15.98
CA VAL A 172 -17.53 -34.01 -14.74
C VAL A 172 -16.93 -32.65 -15.07
N PHE A 173 -17.32 -31.63 -14.31
CA PHE A 173 -16.86 -30.28 -14.52
C PHE A 173 -16.01 -29.81 -13.33
N ALA A 174 -14.99 -29.02 -13.63
CA ALA A 174 -14.23 -28.29 -12.64
C ALA A 174 -13.93 -26.86 -13.17
N ALA A 175 -14.05 -25.87 -12.33
CA ALA A 175 -13.72 -24.51 -12.69
C ALA A 175 -13.03 -23.83 -11.51
N LYS A 176 -12.08 -22.94 -11.81
CA LYS A 176 -11.36 -22.17 -10.81
C LYS A 176 -10.94 -20.83 -11.40
N THR A 177 -11.11 -19.77 -10.64
CA THR A 177 -10.54 -18.44 -10.92
C THR A 177 -9.61 -18.01 -9.80
N ALA A 178 -8.57 -17.27 -10.15
CA ALA A 178 -7.63 -16.70 -9.20
C ALA A 178 -7.24 -15.29 -9.69
N PRO A 179 -7.97 -14.25 -9.28
CA PRO A 179 -7.70 -12.90 -9.74
C PRO A 179 -6.32 -12.42 -9.27
N ALA A 180 -5.56 -11.80 -10.18
CA ALA A 180 -4.24 -11.24 -9.87
C ALA A 180 -4.28 -10.04 -8.90
N LYS A 181 -5.43 -9.38 -8.78
CA LYS A 181 -5.75 -8.30 -7.82
C LYS A 181 -7.06 -8.64 -7.12
N PHE A 182 -7.57 -7.71 -6.30
CA PHE A 182 -8.82 -7.90 -5.58
C PHE A 182 -10.01 -8.24 -6.49
N VAL A 183 -10.11 -7.61 -7.66
CA VAL A 183 -11.17 -7.87 -8.67
C VAL A 183 -10.56 -8.05 -10.05
N GLY A 184 -11.12 -8.99 -10.84
CA GLY A 184 -10.63 -9.37 -12.16
C GLY A 184 -11.63 -9.14 -13.28
N GLY A 185 -11.15 -9.29 -14.54
CA GLY A 185 -11.97 -9.30 -15.75
C GLY A 185 -12.44 -10.70 -16.16
N ASP A 186 -11.73 -11.74 -15.71
CA ASP A 186 -11.99 -13.14 -16.02
C ASP A 186 -13.34 -13.60 -15.46
N PHE A 187 -14.08 -14.35 -16.26
CA PHE A 187 -15.34 -14.94 -15.83
C PHE A 187 -15.62 -16.26 -16.55
N TYR A 188 -16.34 -17.12 -15.88
CA TYR A 188 -16.92 -18.33 -16.46
C TYR A 188 -18.34 -18.52 -15.95
N ASP A 189 -19.14 -19.28 -16.72
CA ASP A 189 -20.49 -19.62 -16.32
C ASP A 189 -20.95 -20.94 -16.92
N PHE A 190 -21.90 -21.57 -16.25
CA PHE A 190 -22.62 -22.73 -16.71
C PHE A 190 -24.10 -22.37 -16.78
N ILE A 191 -24.68 -22.41 -17.97
CA ILE A 191 -26.06 -22.02 -18.23
C ILE A 191 -26.87 -23.21 -18.61
N GLU A 192 -27.71 -23.71 -17.73
CA GLU A 192 -28.68 -24.75 -18.06
C GLU A 192 -29.72 -24.22 -19.06
N LEU A 193 -29.83 -24.85 -20.21
CA LEU A 193 -30.68 -24.37 -21.32
C LEU A 193 -31.92 -25.23 -21.48
N GLU A 194 -31.75 -26.44 -21.97
CA GLU A 194 -32.79 -27.42 -22.17
C GLU A 194 -32.35 -28.77 -21.56
N GLU A 195 -33.23 -29.77 -21.52
CA GLU A 195 -32.87 -31.11 -21.11
C GLU A 195 -31.67 -31.59 -21.94
N ASP A 196 -30.63 -32.05 -21.26
CA ASP A 196 -29.35 -32.51 -21.85
C ASP A 196 -28.49 -31.45 -22.55
N LYS A 197 -28.84 -30.13 -22.51
CA LYS A 197 -28.03 -29.06 -23.11
C LYS A 197 -27.50 -28.06 -22.09
N LEU A 198 -26.22 -27.85 -22.13
CA LEU A 198 -25.49 -26.96 -21.24
C LEU A 198 -24.70 -25.90 -22.04
N GLY A 199 -24.99 -24.64 -21.77
CA GLY A 199 -24.14 -23.52 -22.21
C GLY A 199 -22.98 -23.35 -21.28
N ILE A 200 -21.77 -23.24 -21.81
CA ILE A 200 -20.54 -22.98 -21.05
C ILE A 200 -19.87 -21.76 -21.64
N ILE A 201 -19.51 -20.83 -20.81
CA ILE A 201 -18.78 -19.63 -21.22
C ILE A 201 -17.51 -19.47 -20.42
N LEU A 202 -16.45 -19.02 -21.08
CA LEU A 202 -15.25 -18.45 -20.49
C LEU A 202 -14.94 -17.15 -21.23
N GLY A 203 -14.56 -16.09 -20.50
CA GLY A 203 -14.19 -14.82 -21.09
C GLY A 203 -13.30 -14.00 -20.19
N ASP A 204 -12.65 -13.02 -20.79
CA ASP A 204 -11.82 -12.03 -20.11
C ASP A 204 -12.09 -10.63 -20.64
N VAL A 205 -12.23 -9.68 -19.74
CA VAL A 205 -12.51 -8.26 -20.02
C VAL A 205 -11.20 -7.49 -20.03
N SER A 206 -10.99 -6.72 -21.10
CA SER A 206 -9.84 -5.83 -21.23
C SER A 206 -9.72 -4.85 -20.05
N GLY A 207 -8.53 -4.74 -19.46
CA GLY A 207 -8.26 -3.87 -18.34
C GLY A 207 -8.28 -4.58 -17.00
N LYS A 208 -8.16 -3.81 -15.90
CA LYS A 208 -8.03 -4.37 -14.54
C LYS A 208 -8.84 -3.55 -13.53
N GLY A 209 -9.23 -4.18 -12.44
CA GLY A 209 -9.90 -3.52 -11.32
C GLY A 209 -11.41 -3.38 -11.49
N VAL A 210 -12.01 -2.48 -10.73
CA VAL A 210 -13.48 -2.35 -10.58
C VAL A 210 -14.21 -2.14 -11.91
N SER A 211 -13.62 -1.40 -12.86
CA SER A 211 -14.25 -1.17 -14.17
C SER A 211 -14.39 -2.46 -14.98
N ALA A 212 -13.34 -3.31 -15.00
CA ALA A 212 -13.37 -4.61 -15.66
C ALA A 212 -14.37 -5.54 -14.98
N ALA A 213 -14.38 -5.59 -13.66
CA ALA A 213 -15.31 -6.39 -12.87
C ALA A 213 -16.79 -6.04 -13.13
N LEU A 214 -17.13 -4.76 -13.19
CA LEU A 214 -18.50 -4.31 -13.49
C LEU A 214 -18.90 -4.64 -14.94
N TYR A 215 -17.97 -4.52 -15.88
CA TYR A 215 -18.22 -4.88 -17.26
C TYR A 215 -18.41 -6.39 -17.42
N MET A 216 -17.61 -7.19 -16.72
CA MET A 216 -17.73 -8.64 -16.62
C MET A 216 -19.10 -9.07 -16.10
N ALA A 217 -19.53 -8.55 -14.94
CA ALA A 217 -20.82 -8.86 -14.33
C ALA A 217 -22.00 -8.58 -15.29
N ARG A 218 -21.87 -7.51 -16.05
CA ARG A 218 -22.85 -7.16 -17.09
C ARG A 218 -22.82 -8.15 -18.24
N LEU A 219 -21.64 -8.49 -18.79
CA LEU A 219 -21.51 -9.46 -19.87
C LEU A 219 -22.09 -10.81 -19.47
N MET A 220 -21.81 -11.29 -18.26
CA MET A 220 -22.43 -12.53 -17.75
C MET A 220 -23.95 -12.48 -17.79
N SER A 221 -24.54 -11.37 -17.35
CA SER A 221 -26.00 -11.17 -17.43
C SER A 221 -26.52 -11.16 -18.86
N ASP A 222 -25.81 -10.46 -19.77
CA ASP A 222 -26.17 -10.44 -21.21
C ASP A 222 -26.07 -11.84 -21.81
N PHE A 223 -25.03 -12.63 -21.49
CA PHE A 223 -24.88 -14.01 -21.94
C PHE A 223 -25.99 -14.93 -21.42
N ARG A 224 -26.28 -14.91 -20.12
CA ARG A 224 -27.40 -15.69 -19.54
C ARG A 224 -28.71 -15.39 -20.23
N TYR A 225 -29.03 -14.09 -20.41
CA TYR A 225 -30.26 -13.66 -21.04
C TYR A 225 -30.37 -14.12 -22.50
N VAL A 226 -29.33 -13.93 -23.29
CA VAL A 226 -29.31 -14.27 -24.73
C VAL A 226 -29.29 -15.78 -24.94
N ALA A 227 -28.52 -16.55 -24.16
CA ALA A 227 -28.42 -17.99 -24.27
C ALA A 227 -29.76 -18.67 -23.96
N MET A 228 -30.55 -18.18 -23.02
CA MET A 228 -31.90 -18.69 -22.74
C MET A 228 -32.88 -18.47 -23.89
N GLN A 229 -32.65 -17.47 -24.74
CA GLN A 229 -33.51 -17.23 -25.90
C GLN A 229 -33.05 -17.96 -27.15
N ASN A 230 -31.77 -18.23 -27.26
CA ASN A 230 -31.17 -18.88 -28.42
C ASN A 230 -29.88 -19.60 -28.02
N SER A 231 -29.93 -20.93 -28.07
CA SER A 231 -28.80 -21.74 -27.63
C SER A 231 -27.67 -21.89 -28.69
N GLN A 232 -27.87 -21.45 -29.95
CA GLN A 232 -26.86 -21.60 -31.01
C GLN A 232 -25.66 -20.65 -30.74
N PRO A 233 -24.41 -21.15 -30.55
CA PRO A 233 -23.28 -20.37 -30.11
C PRO A 233 -22.97 -19.12 -30.92
N LYS A 234 -22.96 -19.21 -32.25
CA LYS A 234 -22.71 -18.02 -33.09
C LYS A 234 -23.77 -16.92 -32.94
N LYS A 235 -25.03 -17.32 -32.68
CA LYS A 235 -26.10 -16.34 -32.45
C LYS A 235 -25.96 -15.68 -31.07
N VAL A 236 -25.61 -16.47 -30.05
CA VAL A 236 -25.35 -15.94 -28.68
C VAL A 236 -24.24 -14.94 -28.75
N ILE A 237 -23.07 -15.30 -29.26
CA ILE A 237 -21.90 -14.43 -29.40
C ILE A 237 -22.24 -13.17 -30.20
N SER A 238 -22.91 -13.30 -31.38
CA SER A 238 -23.24 -12.11 -32.19
C SER A 238 -24.20 -11.18 -31.53
N GLN A 239 -25.22 -11.64 -30.80
CA GLN A 239 -26.16 -10.82 -30.09
C GLN A 239 -25.51 -10.14 -28.89
N VAL A 240 -24.71 -10.86 -28.08
CA VAL A 240 -23.97 -10.29 -26.96
C VAL A 240 -22.96 -9.25 -27.47
N ASN A 241 -22.24 -9.51 -28.58
CA ASN A 241 -21.37 -8.52 -29.20
C ASN A 241 -22.11 -7.23 -29.57
N ASN A 242 -23.25 -7.31 -30.22
CA ASN A 242 -24.02 -6.12 -30.60
C ASN A 242 -24.50 -5.33 -29.36
N ILE A 243 -24.97 -6.04 -28.32
CA ILE A 243 -25.33 -5.40 -27.04
C ILE A 243 -24.11 -4.72 -26.40
N ALA A 244 -22.99 -5.41 -26.38
CA ALA A 244 -21.72 -4.92 -25.83
C ALA A 244 -21.24 -3.68 -26.56
N THR A 245 -21.24 -3.68 -27.90
CA THR A 245 -20.79 -2.55 -28.75
C THR A 245 -21.69 -1.31 -28.57
N LEU A 246 -23.00 -1.48 -28.61
CA LEU A 246 -23.95 -0.37 -28.40
C LEU A 246 -23.79 0.33 -27.06
N ARG A 247 -23.34 -0.39 -26.05
CA ARG A 247 -23.23 0.09 -24.66
C ARG A 247 -21.78 0.28 -24.19
N SER A 248 -20.80 -0.06 -25.04
CA SER A 248 -19.39 0.11 -24.70
C SER A 248 -19.08 1.60 -24.48
N ARG A 249 -18.46 1.89 -23.34
CA ARG A 249 -17.91 3.21 -23.03
C ARG A 249 -16.41 3.05 -22.82
N LYS A 250 -15.62 4.02 -23.29
CA LYS A 250 -14.15 4.06 -23.10
C LYS A 250 -13.35 2.95 -23.80
N GLY A 251 -13.89 2.31 -24.85
CA GLY A 251 -13.14 1.32 -25.63
C GLY A 251 -12.88 0.01 -24.89
N MET A 252 -13.69 -0.33 -23.89
CA MET A 252 -13.62 -1.66 -23.24
C MET A 252 -14.15 -2.73 -24.18
N PHE A 253 -13.46 -3.85 -24.25
CA PHE A 253 -13.82 -5.04 -25.01
C PHE A 253 -13.60 -6.28 -24.15
N ALA A 254 -14.08 -7.44 -24.61
CA ALA A 254 -13.82 -8.70 -23.94
C ALA A 254 -13.57 -9.80 -24.97
N THR A 255 -12.67 -10.71 -24.64
CA THR A 255 -12.57 -11.98 -25.32
C THR A 255 -13.55 -12.97 -24.67
N ALA A 256 -14.15 -13.83 -25.45
CA ALA A 256 -15.05 -14.87 -24.92
C ALA A 256 -15.11 -16.06 -25.83
N VAL A 257 -15.29 -17.25 -25.24
CA VAL A 257 -15.69 -18.49 -25.93
C VAL A 257 -16.99 -18.99 -25.33
N PHE A 258 -17.96 -19.28 -26.17
CA PHE A 258 -19.24 -19.88 -25.78
C PHE A 258 -19.39 -21.25 -26.42
N LEU A 259 -19.69 -22.22 -25.57
CA LEU A 259 -19.87 -23.63 -25.94
C LEU A 259 -21.31 -24.04 -25.66
N LEU A 260 -21.91 -24.82 -26.58
CA LEU A 260 -23.14 -25.56 -26.34
C LEU A 260 -22.78 -27.04 -26.29
N LEU A 261 -22.86 -27.65 -25.12
CA LEU A 261 -22.63 -29.07 -24.89
C LEU A 261 -23.97 -29.81 -24.89
N ASP A 262 -24.12 -30.77 -25.81
CA ASP A 262 -25.15 -31.78 -25.75
C ASP A 262 -24.61 -32.98 -24.99
N THR A 263 -25.13 -33.20 -23.78
CA THR A 263 -24.63 -34.23 -22.86
C THR A 263 -25.06 -35.63 -23.25
N LYS A 264 -26.15 -35.72 -24.02
CA LYS A 264 -26.68 -37.01 -24.54
C LYS A 264 -25.92 -37.46 -25.77
N ASP A 265 -25.80 -36.60 -26.77
CA ASP A 265 -25.13 -36.92 -28.03
C ASP A 265 -23.60 -36.75 -27.93
N LYS A 266 -23.11 -36.24 -26.80
CA LYS A 266 -21.68 -35.94 -26.54
C LYS A 266 -21.07 -35.07 -27.63
N LYS A 267 -21.83 -34.09 -28.09
CA LYS A 267 -21.43 -33.11 -29.09
C LYS A 267 -21.27 -31.76 -28.48
N MET A 268 -20.31 -31.00 -28.95
CA MET A 268 -20.04 -29.67 -28.53
C MET A 268 -19.95 -28.71 -29.72
N MET A 269 -20.80 -27.67 -29.72
CA MET A 269 -20.69 -26.56 -30.68
C MET A 269 -19.94 -25.43 -30.02
N VAL A 270 -18.96 -24.85 -30.69
CA VAL A 270 -18.05 -23.84 -30.16
C VAL A 270 -18.07 -22.59 -31.02
N CYS A 271 -18.20 -21.43 -30.41
CA CYS A 271 -17.99 -20.14 -31.07
C CYS A 271 -17.04 -19.28 -30.22
N ASN A 272 -16.00 -18.75 -30.84
CA ASN A 272 -14.95 -18.00 -30.15
C ASN A 272 -14.84 -16.57 -30.69
N ALA A 273 -14.87 -15.60 -29.77
CA ALA A 273 -14.73 -14.17 -30.02
C ALA A 273 -13.37 -13.66 -29.50
N GLY A 274 -12.30 -14.09 -30.17
CA GLY A 274 -10.92 -13.60 -29.86
C GLY A 274 -10.32 -14.12 -28.57
N HIS A 275 -10.88 -15.16 -27.96
CA HIS A 275 -10.34 -15.83 -26.78
C HIS A 275 -9.31 -16.88 -27.16
N HIS A 276 -8.55 -17.40 -26.18
CA HIS A 276 -7.65 -18.54 -26.42
C HIS A 276 -8.41 -19.77 -26.92
N SER A 277 -7.75 -20.54 -27.79
CA SER A 277 -8.25 -21.82 -28.22
C SER A 277 -8.31 -22.81 -27.05
N MET A 278 -9.28 -23.71 -27.05
CA MET A 278 -9.31 -24.78 -26.05
C MET A 278 -8.40 -25.96 -26.45
N LEU A 279 -7.96 -26.69 -25.44
CA LEU A 279 -7.22 -27.93 -25.63
C LEU A 279 -8.14 -29.13 -25.32
N ILE A 280 -8.10 -30.14 -26.18
CA ILE A 280 -8.78 -31.42 -25.95
C ILE A 280 -7.72 -32.49 -25.86
N ARG A 281 -7.57 -33.11 -24.69
CA ARG A 281 -6.74 -34.27 -24.50
C ARG A 281 -7.61 -35.51 -24.67
N ARG A 282 -7.31 -36.33 -25.68
CA ARG A 282 -7.93 -37.63 -25.90
C ARG A 282 -7.48 -38.65 -24.86
N GLU A 283 -8.25 -39.70 -24.67
CA GLU A 283 -7.92 -40.80 -23.75
C GLU A 283 -6.52 -41.38 -24.02
N GLU A 284 -6.16 -41.55 -25.30
CA GLU A 284 -4.85 -42.06 -25.74
C GLU A 284 -3.68 -41.07 -25.53
N GLY A 285 -3.92 -39.85 -25.03
CA GLY A 285 -2.92 -38.84 -24.73
C GLY A 285 -2.67 -37.83 -25.85
N GLU A 286 -3.29 -37.94 -27.00
CA GLU A 286 -3.23 -36.92 -28.06
C GLU A 286 -3.85 -35.62 -27.60
N ILE A 287 -3.17 -34.49 -27.84
CA ILE A 287 -3.67 -33.15 -27.55
C ILE A 287 -4.05 -32.44 -28.84
N LEU A 288 -5.29 -31.98 -28.91
CA LEU A 288 -5.84 -31.26 -30.04
C LEU A 288 -6.17 -29.83 -29.62
N GLU A 289 -5.74 -28.85 -30.39
CA GLU A 289 -6.17 -27.48 -30.28
C GLU A 289 -7.44 -27.25 -31.09
N LYS A 290 -8.52 -26.80 -30.47
CA LYS A 290 -9.85 -26.64 -31.04
C LYS A 290 -10.48 -25.30 -30.69
N GLY A 291 -11.56 -24.95 -31.42
CA GLY A 291 -12.28 -23.70 -31.16
C GLY A 291 -11.42 -22.47 -31.41
N ARG A 292 -10.69 -22.42 -32.52
CA ARG A 292 -9.92 -21.22 -32.89
C ARG A 292 -10.85 -20.03 -33.02
N ALA A 293 -10.30 -18.83 -32.80
CA ALA A 293 -11.07 -17.59 -32.87
C ALA A 293 -11.77 -17.48 -34.25
N GLY A 294 -13.11 -17.51 -34.23
CA GLY A 294 -13.95 -17.31 -35.40
C GLY A 294 -14.34 -15.84 -35.63
N GLY A 295 -13.83 -14.92 -34.84
CA GLY A 295 -14.11 -13.49 -34.95
C GLY A 295 -13.27 -12.64 -33.99
N ILE A 296 -13.49 -11.31 -34.01
CA ILE A 296 -12.83 -10.35 -33.14
C ILE A 296 -13.47 -10.35 -31.73
N PRO A 297 -12.77 -9.83 -30.70
CA PRO A 297 -13.33 -9.67 -29.37
C PRO A 297 -14.64 -8.88 -29.34
N LEU A 298 -15.46 -9.14 -28.34
CA LEU A 298 -16.75 -8.51 -28.11
C LEU A 298 -16.63 -7.02 -27.80
N GLY A 299 -17.54 -6.19 -28.37
CA GLY A 299 -17.63 -4.77 -28.07
C GLY A 299 -16.72 -3.89 -28.92
N ILE A 300 -16.01 -4.45 -29.91
CA ILE A 300 -15.15 -3.68 -30.84
C ILE A 300 -15.96 -3.13 -32.02
N ALA A 301 -16.78 -3.95 -32.66
CA ALA A 301 -17.57 -3.55 -33.82
C ALA A 301 -18.92 -4.24 -33.83
N GLU A 302 -19.96 -3.59 -34.40
CA GLU A 302 -21.27 -4.17 -34.58
C GLU A 302 -21.31 -5.13 -35.77
N ASN A 303 -22.28 -6.03 -35.75
CA ASN A 303 -22.61 -6.93 -36.84
C ASN A 303 -21.43 -7.82 -37.32
N VAL A 304 -20.55 -8.17 -36.40
CA VAL A 304 -19.45 -9.11 -36.65
C VAL A 304 -20.05 -10.51 -36.98
N VAL A 305 -19.53 -11.12 -38.04
CA VAL A 305 -19.85 -12.49 -38.39
C VAL A 305 -18.90 -13.41 -37.62
N TYR A 306 -19.47 -14.25 -36.76
CA TYR A 306 -18.73 -15.28 -36.05
C TYR A 306 -18.98 -16.67 -36.70
N GLU A 307 -17.95 -17.48 -36.63
CA GLU A 307 -18.02 -18.88 -37.09
C GLU A 307 -18.15 -19.80 -35.88
N GLU A 308 -18.76 -20.98 -36.11
CA GLU A 308 -18.88 -22.04 -35.11
C GLU A 308 -18.32 -23.37 -35.62
N GLU A 309 -17.76 -24.15 -34.69
CA GLU A 309 -17.18 -25.47 -34.96
C GLU A 309 -17.95 -26.56 -34.19
N GLU A 310 -18.33 -27.67 -34.85
CA GLU A 310 -18.88 -28.83 -34.16
C GLU A 310 -17.76 -29.81 -33.84
N ILE A 311 -17.75 -30.28 -32.59
CA ILE A 311 -16.74 -31.21 -32.08
C ILE A 311 -17.42 -32.42 -31.44
N GLN A 312 -17.06 -33.62 -31.88
CA GLN A 312 -17.48 -34.88 -31.25
C GLN A 312 -16.56 -35.19 -30.07
N LEU A 313 -17.16 -35.41 -28.89
CA LEU A 313 -16.45 -35.86 -27.70
C LEU A 313 -16.60 -37.37 -27.50
N TYR A 314 -15.56 -37.96 -26.93
CA TYR A 314 -15.50 -39.41 -26.66
C TYR A 314 -15.25 -39.62 -25.14
N SER A 315 -15.52 -40.84 -24.69
CA SER A 315 -15.21 -41.21 -23.31
C SER A 315 -13.72 -41.07 -23.03
N GLY A 316 -13.35 -40.50 -21.89
CA GLY A 316 -11.95 -40.25 -21.50
C GLY A 316 -11.35 -38.93 -22.03
N ASP A 317 -12.08 -38.19 -22.90
CA ASP A 317 -11.65 -36.86 -23.33
C ASP A 317 -11.67 -35.86 -22.19
N VAL A 318 -10.67 -34.99 -22.14
CA VAL A 318 -10.61 -33.84 -21.24
C VAL A 318 -10.56 -32.56 -22.06
N VAL A 319 -11.54 -31.69 -21.86
CA VAL A 319 -11.59 -30.35 -22.48
C VAL A 319 -11.07 -29.32 -21.50
N PHE A 320 -10.09 -28.54 -21.90
CA PHE A 320 -9.47 -27.51 -21.07
C PHE A 320 -9.62 -26.13 -21.73
N LEU A 321 -10.29 -25.22 -21.01
CA LEU A 321 -10.41 -23.81 -21.36
C LEU A 321 -9.64 -23.00 -20.34
N PHE A 322 -8.98 -21.95 -20.79
CA PHE A 322 -8.15 -21.10 -19.92
C PHE A 322 -8.06 -19.66 -20.44
N SER A 323 -7.88 -18.73 -19.54
CA SER A 323 -7.55 -17.34 -19.86
C SER A 323 -6.02 -17.13 -19.91
N ASP A 324 -5.59 -15.96 -20.35
CA ASP A 324 -4.19 -15.56 -20.45
C ASP A 324 -3.42 -15.68 -19.12
N GLY A 325 -4.11 -15.51 -17.98
CA GLY A 325 -3.55 -15.72 -16.67
C GLY A 325 -2.91 -17.09 -16.41
N VAL A 326 -3.17 -18.10 -17.24
CA VAL A 326 -2.50 -19.41 -17.17
C VAL A 326 -1.15 -19.43 -17.88
N ILE A 327 -1.03 -18.69 -18.98
CA ILE A 327 0.15 -18.73 -19.87
C ILE A 327 1.09 -17.54 -19.71
N GLU A 328 0.60 -16.40 -19.16
CA GLU A 328 1.39 -15.21 -18.93
C GLU A 328 2.30 -15.20 -17.69
N PRO A 329 2.11 -16.05 -16.65
CA PRO A 329 3.03 -16.06 -15.51
C PRO A 329 4.47 -16.22 -15.95
N VAL A 330 5.34 -15.43 -15.31
CA VAL A 330 6.78 -15.44 -15.56
C VAL A 330 7.52 -16.04 -14.37
N ASN A 331 8.61 -16.74 -14.63
CA ASN A 331 9.55 -17.20 -13.60
C ASN A 331 10.50 -16.07 -13.17
N ASP A 332 11.38 -16.35 -12.22
CA ASP A 332 12.39 -15.41 -11.74
C ASP A 332 13.36 -14.93 -12.83
N GLN A 333 13.42 -15.60 -13.97
CA GLN A 333 14.25 -15.27 -15.13
C GLN A 333 13.46 -14.46 -16.19
N SER A 334 12.21 -14.07 -15.89
CA SER A 334 11.28 -13.37 -16.79
C SER A 334 10.87 -14.18 -18.02
N GLU A 335 10.96 -15.50 -17.96
CA GLU A 335 10.43 -16.39 -19.00
C GLU A 335 8.97 -16.71 -18.70
N GLN A 336 8.10 -16.55 -19.70
CA GLN A 336 6.68 -16.90 -19.58
C GLN A 336 6.50 -18.40 -19.55
N PHE A 337 5.44 -18.88 -18.85
CA PHE A 337 5.04 -20.28 -18.84
C PHE A 337 4.71 -20.75 -20.26
N GLY A 338 4.02 -19.91 -21.05
CA GLY A 338 3.75 -20.18 -22.46
C GLY A 338 2.75 -21.30 -22.71
N MET A 339 2.71 -21.73 -23.98
CA MET A 339 1.82 -22.80 -24.46
C MET A 339 2.60 -24.09 -24.89
N ASP A 340 3.92 -24.08 -24.74
CA ASP A 340 4.83 -25.16 -25.17
C ASP A 340 4.91 -26.30 -24.16
#